data_ef5c35c0c9d98b8e5ab84a2c61775b9e
#
_entry.id   ef5c35c0c9d98b8e5ab84a2c61775b9e
#
_cell.length_a   1.000
_cell.length_b   1.000
_cell.length_c   1.000
_cell.angle_alpha   90.00
_cell.angle_beta   90.00
_cell.angle_gamma   90.00
#
_symmetry.space_group_name_H-M   'P 1'
#
loop_
_entity.id
_entity.type
_entity.pdbx_description
1 polymer ?
#
loop_
_entity_poly.entity_id
_entity_poly.type
_entity_poly.pdbx_seq_one_letter_code
_entity_poly.pdbx_strand_id
1 'polypeptide(L)'
;MIKLIAIFLSLLLVFGWGTPVMAQSQPPITQEQLKQGDEWANQAFTATNQGDFATAETYWTKIIEQFPTNAGAWSNRGNSRVSQNKLPEALADYNKAIELAPNVTDPYLNRGAALEGLGKWKDAIADYNHVLELDPKDAMAYNNRGNATAGLGKWDDAIADYKKSNEIAPNFAFARANYALALYETGQIDQAIREMRNIVRKYPKFADMRAALTAAYWVNGEQGEAESNWVAAYGLDSRYKDINWVTNIRRWPPSMVSALDKFLKLQ
;
A
#
# COMPACT_ATOMS: atom_id res chain seq x y z
N MET A 1 5.68 18.73 0.44
CA MET A 1 6.91 19.19 -0.25
C MET A 1 7.97 18.09 -0.04
N ILE A 2 8.06 17.16 -0.97
CA ILE A 2 9.06 16.08 -0.94
C ILE A 2 10.30 16.59 -1.67
N LYS A 3 11.41 16.74 -0.93
CA LYS A 3 12.69 17.14 -1.50
C LYS A 3 13.31 15.95 -2.23
N LEU A 4 13.59 16.11 -3.53
CA LEU A 4 14.45 15.19 -4.27
C LEU A 4 15.85 15.18 -3.64
N ILE A 5 16.29 14.01 -3.17
CA ILE A 5 17.68 13.79 -2.76
C ILE A 5 18.40 13.20 -3.97
N ALA A 6 19.24 14.01 -4.60
CA ALA A 6 20.21 13.54 -5.59
C ALA A 6 21.38 12.88 -4.86
N ILE A 7 21.53 11.57 -4.96
CA ILE A 7 22.68 10.83 -4.40
C ILE A 7 23.74 10.66 -5.49
N PHE A 8 24.87 11.35 -5.32
CA PHE A 8 26.09 11.11 -6.09
C PHE A 8 26.88 9.95 -5.46
N LEU A 9 27.11 8.87 -6.19
CA LEU A 9 28.02 7.82 -5.77
C LEU A 9 29.34 7.93 -6.53
N SER A 10 30.43 8.06 -5.74
CA SER A 10 31.82 7.98 -6.18
C SER A 10 32.25 6.54 -6.48
N LEU A 11 32.84 6.31 -7.65
CA LEU A 11 33.44 5.03 -8.08
C LEU A 11 34.76 4.77 -7.35
N LEU A 12 34.89 3.60 -6.72
CA LEU A 12 36.18 3.00 -6.34
C LEU A 12 36.60 1.98 -7.42
N LEU A 13 37.79 2.20 -7.99
CA LEU A 13 38.43 1.34 -8.98
C LEU A 13 39.12 0.15 -8.30
N VAL A 14 38.77 -1.07 -8.68
CA VAL A 14 39.56 -2.28 -8.40
C VAL A 14 40.21 -2.77 -9.71
N PHE A 15 41.51 -2.85 -9.74
CA PHE A 15 42.30 -3.32 -10.92
C PHE A 15 42.29 -4.84 -11.00
N GLY A 16 41.76 -5.38 -12.11
CA GLY A 16 41.98 -6.76 -12.56
C GLY A 16 42.42 -6.74 -14.01
N TRP A 17 43.51 -7.44 -14.34
CA TRP A 17 44.12 -7.48 -15.66
C TRP A 17 43.31 -8.40 -16.61
N GLY A 18 42.42 -7.81 -17.38
CA GLY A 18 41.81 -8.34 -18.59
C GLY A 18 41.79 -7.21 -19.61
N THR A 19 42.05 -7.49 -20.89
CA THR A 19 42.07 -6.51 -21.98
C THR A 19 40.81 -5.64 -21.91
N PRO A 20 40.93 -4.29 -21.87
CA PRO A 20 39.77 -3.45 -21.73
C PRO A 20 38.95 -3.46 -23.01
N VAL A 21 37.80 -4.12 -23.03
CA VAL A 21 36.71 -3.66 -23.87
C VAL A 21 36.40 -2.26 -23.35
N MET A 22 36.78 -1.24 -24.11
CA MET A 22 36.45 0.16 -23.79
C MET A 22 34.95 0.25 -23.67
N ALA A 23 34.45 0.18 -22.42
CA ALA A 23 33.10 0.65 -22.13
C ALA A 23 33.07 2.13 -22.54
N GLN A 24 32.34 2.46 -23.58
CA GLN A 24 32.11 3.85 -23.97
C GLN A 24 31.49 4.54 -22.75
N SER A 25 32.28 5.37 -22.08
CA SER A 25 31.79 6.21 -21.02
C SER A 25 30.68 7.09 -21.59
N GLN A 26 29.45 6.94 -21.09
CA GLN A 26 28.39 7.84 -21.49
C GLN A 26 28.83 9.28 -21.23
N PRO A 27 28.55 10.22 -22.14
CA PRO A 27 28.92 11.60 -21.95
C PRO A 27 28.28 12.13 -20.65
N PRO A 28 28.95 13.08 -19.97
CA PRO A 28 28.42 13.63 -18.71
C PRO A 28 27.05 14.25 -18.96
N ILE A 29 26.12 14.00 -18.02
CA ILE A 29 24.76 14.55 -18.08
C ILE A 29 24.85 16.09 -18.03
N THR A 30 24.23 16.75 -19.01
CA THR A 30 24.23 18.22 -19.11
C THR A 30 23.19 18.83 -18.16
N GLN A 31 23.37 20.14 -17.84
CA GLN A 31 22.36 20.88 -17.06
C GLN A 31 21.01 20.97 -17.76
N GLU A 32 21.00 21.03 -19.10
CA GLU A 32 19.78 21.06 -19.89
C GLU A 32 19.01 19.73 -19.80
N GLN A 33 19.73 18.60 -19.83
CA GLN A 33 19.13 17.28 -19.63
C GLN A 33 18.53 17.12 -18.23
N LEU A 34 19.21 17.62 -17.20
CA LEU A 34 18.66 17.61 -15.82
C LEU A 34 17.39 18.44 -15.74
N LYS A 35 17.39 19.65 -16.29
CA LYS A 35 16.20 20.51 -16.34
C LYS A 35 15.03 19.83 -17.08
N GLN A 36 15.32 19.19 -18.21
CA GLN A 36 14.31 18.45 -18.97
C GLN A 36 13.75 17.26 -18.16
N GLY A 37 14.60 16.55 -17.41
CA GLY A 37 14.18 15.48 -16.50
C GLY A 37 13.24 15.98 -15.39
N ASP A 38 13.55 17.14 -14.79
CA ASP A 38 12.71 17.80 -13.80
C ASP A 38 11.34 18.23 -14.38
N GLU A 39 11.33 18.74 -15.60
CA GLU A 39 10.10 19.09 -16.31
C GLU A 39 9.23 17.85 -16.55
N TRP A 40 9.81 16.74 -17.01
CA TRP A 40 9.07 15.47 -17.17
C TRP A 40 8.56 14.91 -15.85
N ALA A 41 9.35 14.98 -14.78
CA ALA A 41 8.89 14.56 -13.45
C ALA A 41 7.68 15.36 -12.98
N ASN A 42 7.70 16.69 -13.17
CA ASN A 42 6.57 17.55 -12.85
C ASN A 42 5.32 17.20 -13.67
N GLN A 43 5.48 16.88 -14.96
CA GLN A 43 4.37 16.43 -15.82
C GLN A 43 3.82 15.08 -15.36
N ALA A 44 4.71 14.13 -14.98
CA ALA A 44 4.31 12.84 -14.48
C ALA A 44 3.51 12.95 -13.17
N PHE A 45 3.98 13.77 -12.22
CA PHE A 45 3.25 14.00 -10.97
C PHE A 45 1.91 14.72 -11.21
N THR A 46 1.87 15.66 -12.13
CA THR A 46 0.63 16.35 -12.51
C THR A 46 -0.39 15.36 -13.08
N ALA A 47 0.04 14.51 -14.02
CA ALA A 47 -0.80 13.46 -14.60
C ALA A 47 -1.29 12.46 -13.54
N THR A 48 -0.41 12.05 -12.61
CA THR A 48 -0.78 11.19 -11.48
C THR A 48 -1.86 11.82 -10.61
N ASN A 49 -1.74 13.11 -10.28
CA ASN A 49 -2.72 13.84 -9.48
C ASN A 49 -4.08 13.99 -10.19
N GLN A 50 -4.08 13.97 -11.51
CA GLN A 50 -5.29 13.99 -12.35
C GLN A 50 -5.87 12.58 -12.59
N GLY A 51 -5.20 11.52 -12.12
CA GLY A 51 -5.58 10.13 -12.39
C GLY A 51 -5.22 9.63 -13.79
N ASP A 52 -4.46 10.40 -14.57
CA ASP A 52 -3.96 10.00 -15.89
C ASP A 52 -2.65 9.22 -15.75
N PHE A 53 -2.77 7.99 -15.30
CA PHE A 53 -1.63 7.12 -15.04
C PHE A 53 -0.91 6.67 -16.33
N ALA A 54 -1.57 6.70 -17.48
CA ALA A 54 -0.95 6.38 -18.76
C ALA A 54 0.02 7.49 -19.22
N THR A 55 -0.40 8.74 -19.07
CA THR A 55 0.49 9.89 -19.31
C THR A 55 1.63 9.93 -18.30
N ALA A 56 1.37 9.64 -17.01
CA ALA A 56 2.42 9.53 -15.99
C ALA A 56 3.46 8.47 -16.35
N GLU A 57 3.04 7.24 -16.75
CA GLU A 57 3.92 6.16 -17.22
C GLU A 57 4.79 6.61 -18.40
N THR A 58 4.23 7.38 -19.33
CA THR A 58 4.96 7.90 -20.49
C THR A 58 6.09 8.84 -20.07
N TYR A 59 5.85 9.77 -19.16
CA TYR A 59 6.88 10.69 -18.69
C TYR A 59 7.95 10.01 -17.85
N TRP A 60 7.57 9.07 -16.98
CA TRP A 60 8.55 8.26 -16.24
C TRP A 60 9.42 7.42 -17.19
N THR A 61 8.86 6.93 -18.30
CA THR A 61 9.62 6.19 -19.32
C THR A 61 10.66 7.10 -19.98
N LYS A 62 10.33 8.34 -20.34
CA LYS A 62 11.30 9.31 -20.88
C LYS A 62 12.46 9.58 -19.90
N ILE A 63 12.14 9.70 -18.61
CA ILE A 63 13.16 9.87 -17.57
C ILE A 63 14.08 8.64 -17.50
N ILE A 64 13.53 7.43 -17.53
CA ILE A 64 14.30 6.17 -17.50
C ILE A 64 15.19 6.03 -18.73
N GLU A 65 14.71 6.40 -19.92
CA GLU A 65 15.49 6.37 -21.17
C GLU A 65 16.70 7.29 -21.09
N GLN A 66 16.54 8.48 -20.50
CA GLN A 66 17.61 9.45 -20.36
C GLN A 66 18.49 9.21 -19.11
N PHE A 67 17.90 8.70 -18.02
CA PHE A 67 18.54 8.47 -16.72
C PHE A 67 18.26 7.05 -16.23
N PRO A 68 18.82 6.00 -16.88
CA PRO A 68 18.47 4.60 -16.60
C PRO A 68 18.86 4.13 -15.17
N THR A 69 19.72 4.86 -14.50
CA THR A 69 20.12 4.60 -13.10
C THR A 69 19.27 5.33 -12.06
N ASN A 70 18.25 6.06 -12.47
CA ASN A 70 17.34 6.75 -11.57
C ASN A 70 16.33 5.76 -10.96
N ALA A 71 16.63 5.20 -9.80
CA ALA A 71 15.77 4.24 -9.09
C ALA A 71 14.37 4.81 -8.81
N GLY A 72 14.27 6.11 -8.51
CA GLY A 72 12.97 6.76 -8.26
C GLY A 72 12.06 6.78 -9.49
N ALA A 73 12.61 6.97 -10.69
CA ALA A 73 11.83 6.94 -11.92
C ALA A 73 11.27 5.53 -12.21
N TRP A 74 12.05 4.47 -11.96
CA TRP A 74 11.59 3.09 -12.05
C TRP A 74 10.46 2.82 -11.06
N SER A 75 10.63 3.20 -9.79
CA SER A 75 9.60 3.01 -8.77
C SER A 75 8.31 3.76 -9.10
N ASN A 76 8.40 5.01 -9.55
CA ASN A 76 7.23 5.82 -9.89
C ASN A 76 6.52 5.32 -11.16
N ARG A 77 7.26 4.77 -12.15
CA ARG A 77 6.62 4.08 -13.28
C ARG A 77 5.88 2.83 -12.81
N GLY A 78 6.47 2.07 -11.90
CA GLY A 78 5.81 0.95 -11.25
C GLY A 78 4.50 1.36 -10.58
N ASN A 79 4.49 2.47 -9.82
CA ASN A 79 3.27 3.01 -9.21
C ASN A 79 2.19 3.36 -10.25
N SER A 80 2.59 4.00 -11.36
CA SER A 80 1.68 4.31 -12.46
C SER A 80 1.11 3.05 -13.11
N ARG A 81 1.89 1.98 -13.20
CA ARG A 81 1.49 0.67 -13.73
C ARG A 81 0.54 -0.07 -12.78
N VAL A 82 0.79 -0.03 -11.47
CA VAL A 82 -0.15 -0.57 -10.46
C VAL A 82 -1.52 0.09 -10.60
N SER A 83 -1.56 1.42 -10.73
CA SER A 83 -2.82 2.16 -10.89
C SER A 83 -3.56 1.82 -12.18
N GLN A 84 -2.88 1.27 -13.17
CA GLN A 84 -3.44 0.74 -14.42
C GLN A 84 -3.71 -0.78 -14.38
N ASN A 85 -3.54 -1.43 -13.22
CA ASN A 85 -3.63 -2.88 -13.06
C ASN A 85 -2.62 -3.70 -13.88
N LYS A 86 -1.47 -3.09 -14.25
CA LYS A 86 -0.34 -3.74 -14.96
C LYS A 86 0.66 -4.28 -13.93
N LEU A 87 0.20 -5.21 -13.08
CA LEU A 87 0.99 -5.68 -11.94
C LEU A 87 2.32 -6.37 -12.31
N PRO A 88 2.39 -7.25 -13.33
CA PRO A 88 3.66 -7.87 -13.73
C PRO A 88 4.72 -6.86 -14.16
N GLU A 89 4.32 -5.85 -14.93
CA GLU A 89 5.21 -4.78 -15.40
C GLU A 89 5.66 -3.88 -14.24
N ALA A 90 4.77 -3.62 -13.28
CA ALA A 90 5.10 -2.87 -12.07
C ALA A 90 6.15 -3.61 -11.22
N LEU A 91 6.01 -4.94 -11.06
CA LEU A 91 7.00 -5.75 -10.33
C LEU A 91 8.38 -5.70 -10.99
N ALA A 92 8.45 -5.71 -12.33
CA ALA A 92 9.72 -5.58 -13.06
C ALA A 92 10.38 -4.22 -12.78
N ASP A 93 9.59 -3.14 -12.74
CA ASP A 93 10.08 -1.80 -12.44
C ASP A 93 10.58 -1.67 -10.99
N TYR A 94 9.84 -2.20 -10.01
CA TYR A 94 10.29 -2.21 -8.62
C TYR A 94 11.54 -3.05 -8.41
N ASN A 95 11.66 -4.20 -9.08
CA ASN A 95 12.88 -5.00 -9.05
C ASN A 95 14.09 -4.19 -9.54
N LYS A 96 13.91 -3.39 -10.63
CA LYS A 96 14.99 -2.53 -11.12
C LYS A 96 15.28 -1.37 -10.17
N ALA A 97 14.28 -0.76 -9.57
CA ALA A 97 14.48 0.27 -8.54
C ALA A 97 15.28 -0.27 -7.34
N ILE A 98 14.97 -1.48 -6.88
CA ILE A 98 15.65 -2.16 -5.77
C ILE A 98 17.10 -2.50 -6.14
N GLU A 99 17.33 -3.03 -7.36
CA GLU A 99 18.69 -3.30 -7.86
C GLU A 99 19.58 -2.05 -7.82
N LEU A 100 19.00 -0.89 -8.20
CA LEU A 100 19.70 0.38 -8.26
C LEU A 100 19.88 1.05 -6.89
N ALA A 101 18.94 0.84 -5.97
CA ALA A 101 18.93 1.48 -4.66
C ALA A 101 18.43 0.52 -3.55
N PRO A 102 19.22 -0.49 -3.17
CA PRO A 102 18.77 -1.57 -2.28
C PRO A 102 18.46 -1.13 -0.84
N ASN A 103 18.90 0.05 -0.43
CA ASN A 103 18.66 0.58 0.92
C ASN A 103 17.49 1.58 0.98
N VAL A 104 16.71 1.71 -0.09
CA VAL A 104 15.52 2.58 -0.14
C VAL A 104 14.28 1.74 0.12
N THR A 105 13.47 2.11 1.12
CA THR A 105 12.31 1.34 1.58
C THR A 105 11.12 1.36 0.62
N ASP A 106 10.86 2.50 -0.03
CA ASP A 106 9.68 2.71 -0.87
C ASP A 106 9.46 1.66 -1.96
N PRO A 107 10.49 1.26 -2.77
CA PRO A 107 10.29 0.23 -3.80
C PRO A 107 9.90 -1.14 -3.23
N TYR A 108 10.38 -1.51 -2.03
CA TYR A 108 9.99 -2.74 -1.35
C TYR A 108 8.55 -2.65 -0.85
N LEU A 109 8.14 -1.54 -0.20
CA LEU A 109 6.75 -1.32 0.23
C LEU A 109 5.78 -1.44 -0.94
N ASN A 110 6.10 -0.80 -2.06
CA ASN A 110 5.25 -0.78 -3.24
C ASN A 110 5.22 -2.16 -3.94
N ARG A 111 6.37 -2.86 -4.00
CA ARG A 111 6.43 -4.22 -4.55
C ARG A 111 5.63 -5.19 -3.68
N GLY A 112 5.77 -5.11 -2.37
CA GLY A 112 4.99 -5.89 -1.42
C GLY A 112 3.48 -5.69 -1.62
N ALA A 113 3.02 -4.45 -1.78
CA ALA A 113 1.60 -4.16 -2.05
C ALA A 113 1.13 -4.73 -3.40
N ALA A 114 1.96 -4.66 -4.44
CA ALA A 114 1.65 -5.28 -5.73
C ALA A 114 1.62 -6.82 -5.64
N LEU A 115 2.50 -7.43 -4.86
CA LEU A 115 2.52 -8.87 -4.58
C LEU A 115 1.28 -9.30 -3.79
N GLU A 116 0.81 -8.51 -2.83
CA GLU A 116 -0.49 -8.73 -2.16
C GLU A 116 -1.63 -8.71 -3.18
N GLY A 117 -1.61 -7.77 -4.13
CA GLY A 117 -2.57 -7.71 -5.23
C GLY A 117 -2.67 -9.00 -6.03
N LEU A 118 -1.55 -9.72 -6.15
CA LEU A 118 -1.44 -11.01 -6.84
C LEU A 118 -1.65 -12.23 -5.91
N GLY A 119 -1.97 -12.03 -4.63
CA GLY A 119 -2.10 -13.10 -3.64
C GLY A 119 -0.76 -13.76 -3.24
N LYS A 120 0.37 -13.13 -3.58
CA LYS A 120 1.72 -13.63 -3.25
C LYS A 120 2.14 -13.17 -1.85
N TRP A 121 1.35 -13.57 -0.85
CA TRP A 121 1.47 -13.09 0.52
C TRP A 121 2.85 -13.29 1.13
N LYS A 122 3.49 -14.46 0.91
CA LYS A 122 4.81 -14.76 1.47
C LYS A 122 5.90 -13.85 0.91
N ASP A 123 5.84 -13.55 -0.38
CA ASP A 123 6.80 -12.67 -1.04
C ASP A 123 6.62 -11.22 -0.55
N ALA A 124 5.36 -10.78 -0.37
CA ALA A 124 5.04 -9.48 0.21
C ALA A 124 5.58 -9.35 1.65
N ILE A 125 5.41 -10.38 2.49
CA ILE A 125 5.97 -10.41 3.86
C ILE A 125 7.49 -10.28 3.84
N ALA A 126 8.18 -10.92 2.89
CA ALA A 126 9.63 -10.80 2.76
C ALA A 126 10.05 -9.35 2.46
N ASP A 127 9.34 -8.65 1.57
CA ASP A 127 9.59 -7.25 1.27
C ASP A 127 9.36 -6.35 2.51
N TYR A 128 8.26 -6.54 3.22
CA TYR A 128 7.97 -5.76 4.43
C TYR A 128 8.94 -6.05 5.57
N ASN A 129 9.42 -7.27 5.71
CA ASN A 129 10.49 -7.59 6.66
C ASN A 129 11.75 -6.81 6.32
N HIS A 130 12.13 -6.74 5.03
CA HIS A 130 13.29 -5.97 4.62
C HIS A 130 13.13 -4.46 4.91
N VAL A 131 11.94 -3.90 4.69
CA VAL A 131 11.64 -2.52 5.10
C VAL A 131 11.85 -2.34 6.60
N LEU A 132 11.36 -3.27 7.43
CA LEU A 132 11.47 -3.20 8.88
C LEU A 132 12.90 -3.45 9.40
N GLU A 133 13.76 -4.12 8.62
CA GLU A 133 15.20 -4.19 8.88
C GLU A 133 15.88 -2.84 8.65
N LEU A 134 15.46 -2.11 7.60
CA LEU A 134 15.98 -0.77 7.27
C LEU A 134 15.40 0.33 8.17
N ASP A 135 14.08 0.28 8.42
CA ASP A 135 13.37 1.21 9.32
C ASP A 135 12.43 0.45 10.27
N PRO A 136 12.88 0.11 11.49
CA PRO A 136 12.07 -0.58 12.49
C PRO A 136 10.88 0.24 13.03
N LYS A 137 10.72 1.51 12.59
CA LYS A 137 9.61 2.38 13.00
C LYS A 137 8.66 2.71 11.85
N ASP A 138 8.73 2.01 10.74
CA ASP A 138 7.79 2.18 9.64
C ASP A 138 6.42 1.56 10.00
N ALA A 139 5.47 2.42 10.37
CA ALA A 139 4.12 2.00 10.72
C ALA A 139 3.36 1.40 9.53
N MET A 140 3.65 1.83 8.30
CA MET A 140 3.01 1.33 7.08
C MET A 140 3.48 -0.09 6.79
N ALA A 141 4.77 -0.36 6.94
CA ALA A 141 5.33 -1.70 6.77
C ALA A 141 4.72 -2.71 7.76
N TYR A 142 4.56 -2.32 9.04
CA TYR A 142 3.83 -3.17 10.00
C TYR A 142 2.38 -3.40 9.56
N ASN A 143 1.63 -2.36 9.21
CA ASN A 143 0.25 -2.52 8.75
C ASN A 143 0.15 -3.45 7.53
N ASN A 144 1.01 -3.26 6.55
CA ASN A 144 0.99 -4.04 5.31
C ASN A 144 1.44 -5.49 5.55
N ARG A 145 2.45 -5.72 6.42
CA ARG A 145 2.80 -7.08 6.84
C ARG A 145 1.65 -7.76 7.56
N GLY A 146 0.93 -7.03 8.40
CA GLY A 146 -0.32 -7.49 9.01
C GLY A 146 -1.37 -7.89 7.98
N ASN A 147 -1.57 -7.11 6.90
CA ASN A 147 -2.48 -7.47 5.82
C ASN A 147 -2.05 -8.77 5.12
N ALA A 148 -0.78 -8.91 4.81
CA ALA A 148 -0.25 -10.10 4.15
C ALA A 148 -0.31 -11.36 5.05
N THR A 149 -0.06 -11.21 6.36
CA THR A 149 -0.22 -12.30 7.34
C THR A 149 -1.68 -12.68 7.55
N ALA A 150 -2.59 -11.71 7.56
CA ALA A 150 -4.04 -11.97 7.56
C ALA A 150 -4.48 -12.70 6.29
N GLY A 151 -3.92 -12.34 5.12
CA GLY A 151 -4.14 -13.05 3.86
C GLY A 151 -3.72 -14.53 3.88
N LEU A 152 -2.79 -14.91 4.76
CA LEU A 152 -2.42 -16.29 5.06
C LEU A 152 -3.28 -16.95 6.16
N GLY A 153 -4.28 -16.24 6.70
CA GLY A 153 -5.10 -16.71 7.82
C GLY A 153 -4.40 -16.66 9.19
N LYS A 154 -3.24 -16.02 9.30
CA LYS A 154 -2.46 -15.90 10.53
C LYS A 154 -2.89 -14.65 11.31
N TRP A 155 -4.09 -14.69 11.87
CA TRP A 155 -4.73 -13.53 12.47
C TRP A 155 -4.03 -13.00 13.73
N ASP A 156 -3.47 -13.87 14.56
CA ASP A 156 -2.75 -13.45 15.78
C ASP A 156 -1.46 -12.69 15.43
N ASP A 157 -0.71 -13.14 14.42
CA ASP A 157 0.46 -12.44 13.91
C ASP A 157 0.05 -11.07 13.30
N ALA A 158 -1.06 -11.04 12.55
CA ALA A 158 -1.59 -9.81 11.98
C ALA A 158 -2.00 -8.80 13.07
N ILE A 159 -2.68 -9.25 14.13
CA ILE A 159 -3.04 -8.43 15.28
C ILE A 159 -1.80 -7.80 15.94
N ALA A 160 -0.72 -8.57 16.10
CA ALA A 160 0.53 -8.07 16.66
C ALA A 160 1.12 -6.94 15.80
N ASP A 161 1.14 -7.13 14.48
CA ASP A 161 1.64 -6.14 13.53
C ASP A 161 0.75 -4.86 13.49
N TYR A 162 -0.58 -5.00 13.43
CA TYR A 162 -1.48 -3.84 13.47
C TYR A 162 -1.35 -3.08 14.79
N LYS A 163 -1.21 -3.79 15.92
CA LYS A 163 -0.97 -3.17 17.23
C LYS A 163 0.32 -2.36 17.20
N LYS A 164 1.40 -2.92 16.65
CA LYS A 164 2.68 -2.21 16.53
C LYS A 164 2.59 -0.99 15.63
N SER A 165 1.90 -1.09 14.49
CA SER A 165 1.60 0.05 13.62
C SER A 165 0.85 1.16 14.37
N ASN A 166 -0.16 0.81 15.17
CA ASN A 166 -0.95 1.75 15.96
C ASN A 166 -0.14 2.43 17.08
N GLU A 167 0.81 1.72 17.70
CA GLU A 167 1.73 2.28 18.70
C GLU A 167 2.64 3.33 18.07
N ILE A 168 3.18 3.06 16.89
CA ILE A 168 4.07 3.97 16.16
C ILE A 168 3.29 5.17 15.60
N ALA A 169 2.14 4.93 14.99
CA ALA A 169 1.32 5.94 14.34
C ALA A 169 -0.15 5.91 14.84
N PRO A 170 -0.45 6.50 16.03
CA PRO A 170 -1.78 6.43 16.64
C PRO A 170 -2.91 7.08 15.82
N ASN A 171 -2.56 7.89 14.81
CA ASN A 171 -3.50 8.53 13.90
C ASN A 171 -3.67 7.80 12.57
N PHE A 172 -3.00 6.67 12.38
CA PHE A 172 -3.13 5.85 11.18
C PHE A 172 -4.44 5.06 11.23
N ALA A 173 -5.51 5.68 10.72
CA ALA A 173 -6.87 5.16 10.83
C ALA A 173 -7.04 3.77 10.20
N PHE A 174 -6.35 3.48 9.08
CA PHE A 174 -6.44 2.18 8.41
C PHE A 174 -5.84 1.04 9.25
N ALA A 175 -4.69 1.25 9.89
CA ALA A 175 -4.11 0.24 10.78
C ALA A 175 -5.00 -0.05 12.00
N ARG A 176 -5.65 0.99 12.55
CA ARG A 176 -6.63 0.81 13.62
C ARG A 176 -7.88 0.06 13.15
N ALA A 177 -8.33 0.32 11.93
CA ALA A 177 -9.46 -0.39 11.32
C ALA A 177 -9.13 -1.86 11.11
N ASN A 178 -7.98 -2.16 10.52
CA ASN A 178 -7.51 -3.52 10.29
C ASN A 178 -7.35 -4.29 11.61
N TYR A 179 -6.83 -3.63 12.67
CA TYR A 179 -6.77 -4.18 14.01
C TYR A 179 -8.16 -4.58 14.54
N ALA A 180 -9.14 -3.67 14.44
CA ALA A 180 -10.50 -3.94 14.90
C ALA A 180 -11.18 -5.09 14.13
N LEU A 181 -10.97 -5.16 12.81
CA LEU A 181 -11.46 -6.26 11.97
C LEU A 181 -10.83 -7.60 12.34
N ALA A 182 -9.52 -7.62 12.60
CA ALA A 182 -8.80 -8.82 13.01
C ALA A 182 -9.22 -9.30 14.41
N LEU A 183 -9.48 -8.39 15.35
CA LEU A 183 -10.08 -8.73 16.65
C LEU A 183 -11.45 -9.40 16.50
N TYR A 184 -12.27 -8.90 15.58
CA TYR A 184 -13.57 -9.53 15.31
C TYR A 184 -13.40 -10.95 14.76
N GLU A 185 -12.48 -11.16 13.82
CA GLU A 185 -12.21 -12.46 13.23
C GLU A 185 -11.73 -13.50 14.26
N THR A 186 -10.98 -13.06 15.27
CA THR A 186 -10.48 -13.93 16.36
C THR A 186 -11.46 -14.07 17.53
N GLY A 187 -12.72 -13.60 17.36
CA GLY A 187 -13.77 -13.76 18.39
C GLY A 187 -13.69 -12.75 19.54
N GLN A 188 -12.81 -11.75 19.48
CA GLN A 188 -12.69 -10.70 20.48
C GLN A 188 -13.73 -9.58 20.22
N ILE A 189 -15.01 -9.95 20.14
CA ILE A 189 -16.11 -9.15 19.61
C ILE A 189 -16.28 -7.82 20.36
N ASP A 190 -16.33 -7.85 21.69
CA ASP A 190 -16.53 -6.64 22.50
C ASP A 190 -15.41 -5.63 22.33
N GLN A 191 -14.18 -6.13 22.19
CA GLN A 191 -13.02 -5.27 21.95
C GLN A 191 -13.06 -4.69 20.54
N ALA A 192 -13.41 -5.50 19.54
CA ALA A 192 -13.57 -5.07 18.16
C ALA A 192 -14.60 -3.94 18.04
N ILE A 193 -15.79 -4.12 18.63
CA ILE A 193 -16.86 -3.10 18.63
C ILE A 193 -16.37 -1.81 19.33
N ARG A 194 -15.70 -1.92 20.47
CA ARG A 194 -15.14 -0.72 21.14
C ARG A 194 -14.16 0.03 20.26
N GLU A 195 -13.25 -0.67 19.58
CA GLU A 195 -12.28 -0.05 18.67
C GLU A 195 -12.97 0.59 17.47
N MET A 196 -13.91 -0.09 16.82
CA MET A 196 -14.68 0.45 15.69
C MET A 196 -15.45 1.73 16.10
N ARG A 197 -16.09 1.73 17.28
CA ARG A 197 -16.78 2.93 17.83
C ARG A 197 -15.81 4.08 18.05
N ASN A 198 -14.64 3.82 18.62
CA ASN A 198 -13.61 4.83 18.82
C ASN A 198 -13.14 5.45 17.51
N ILE A 199 -12.99 4.62 16.46
CA ILE A 199 -12.62 5.08 15.12
C ILE A 199 -13.72 5.95 14.52
N VAL A 200 -14.98 5.50 14.54
CA VAL A 200 -16.13 6.25 14.01
C VAL A 200 -16.34 7.58 14.75
N ARG A 201 -16.13 7.60 16.07
CA ARG A 201 -16.20 8.84 16.85
C ARG A 201 -15.14 9.85 16.41
N LYS A 202 -13.91 9.39 16.15
CA LYS A 202 -12.81 10.25 15.69
C LYS A 202 -12.90 10.63 14.21
N TYR A 203 -13.39 9.69 13.40
CA TYR A 203 -13.52 9.82 11.94
C TYR A 203 -14.95 9.51 11.49
N PRO A 204 -15.92 10.44 11.67
CA PRO A 204 -17.34 10.17 11.44
C PRO A 204 -17.70 9.77 10.00
N LYS A 205 -16.86 10.14 9.03
CA LYS A 205 -17.03 9.81 7.61
C LYS A 205 -16.29 8.54 7.17
N PHE A 206 -15.82 7.72 8.11
CA PHE A 206 -15.14 6.47 7.77
C PHE A 206 -16.17 5.36 7.51
N ALA A 207 -16.62 5.26 6.26
CA ALA A 207 -17.68 4.34 5.83
C ALA A 207 -17.37 2.88 6.19
N ASP A 208 -16.10 2.46 6.05
CA ASP A 208 -15.64 1.11 6.35
C ASP A 208 -16.00 0.66 7.78
N MET A 209 -15.68 1.49 8.75
CA MET A 209 -15.95 1.16 10.16
C MET A 209 -17.44 1.29 10.54
N ARG A 210 -18.20 2.11 9.85
CA ARG A 210 -19.66 2.15 10.03
C ARG A 210 -20.32 0.88 9.49
N ALA A 211 -19.92 0.42 8.31
CA ALA A 211 -20.39 -0.84 7.76
C ALA A 211 -19.97 -2.04 8.63
N ALA A 212 -18.75 -2.02 9.18
CA ALA A 212 -18.29 -3.05 10.12
C ALA A 212 -19.10 -3.05 11.42
N LEU A 213 -19.42 -1.87 12.00
CA LEU A 213 -20.32 -1.75 13.16
C LEU A 213 -21.72 -2.25 12.85
N THR A 214 -22.26 -1.96 11.66
CA THR A 214 -23.55 -2.52 11.22
C THR A 214 -23.55 -4.04 11.36
N ALA A 215 -22.54 -4.68 10.77
CA ALA A 215 -22.40 -6.13 10.79
C ALA A 215 -22.25 -6.68 12.22
N ALA A 216 -21.39 -6.07 13.02
CA ALA A 216 -21.12 -6.51 14.39
C ALA A 216 -22.35 -6.34 15.31
N TYR A 217 -23.02 -5.19 15.28
CA TYR A 217 -24.22 -4.95 16.06
C TYR A 217 -25.39 -5.83 15.67
N TRP A 218 -25.55 -6.09 14.35
CA TRP A 218 -26.60 -6.98 13.85
C TRP A 218 -26.48 -8.38 14.44
N VAL A 219 -25.29 -8.95 14.38
CA VAL A 219 -25.02 -10.30 14.92
C VAL A 219 -25.16 -10.33 16.45
N ASN A 220 -24.86 -9.21 17.13
CA ASN A 220 -24.98 -9.05 18.56
C ASN A 220 -26.44 -8.76 19.04
N GLY A 221 -27.40 -8.65 18.10
CA GLY A 221 -28.82 -8.39 18.43
C GLY A 221 -29.16 -6.91 18.66
N GLU A 222 -28.22 -5.99 18.45
CA GLU A 222 -28.38 -4.56 18.61
C GLU A 222 -28.90 -3.92 17.29
N GLN A 223 -30.12 -4.28 16.90
CA GLN A 223 -30.68 -3.94 15.58
C GLN A 223 -30.74 -2.44 15.31
N GLY A 224 -31.19 -1.62 16.27
CA GLY A 224 -31.28 -0.16 16.09
C GLY A 224 -29.93 0.49 15.84
N GLU A 225 -28.87 0.03 16.52
CA GLU A 225 -27.50 0.51 16.30
C GLU A 225 -26.97 0.05 14.92
N ALA A 226 -27.29 -1.19 14.51
CA ALA A 226 -26.92 -1.71 13.21
C ALA A 226 -27.55 -0.86 12.10
N GLU A 227 -28.86 -0.62 12.13
CA GLU A 227 -29.58 0.18 11.13
C GLU A 227 -29.06 1.62 11.06
N SER A 228 -28.84 2.26 12.22
CA SER A 228 -28.30 3.62 12.29
C SER A 228 -26.91 3.71 11.62
N ASN A 229 -26.03 2.75 11.89
CA ASN A 229 -24.70 2.72 11.27
C ASN A 229 -24.77 2.39 9.77
N TRP A 230 -25.74 1.54 9.36
CA TRP A 230 -25.94 1.22 7.94
C TRP A 230 -26.37 2.43 7.12
N VAL A 231 -27.34 3.19 7.58
CA VAL A 231 -27.78 4.42 6.89
C VAL A 231 -26.60 5.35 6.66
N ALA A 232 -25.76 5.52 7.67
CA ALA A 232 -24.57 6.36 7.55
C ALA A 232 -23.49 5.75 6.65
N ALA A 233 -23.24 4.44 6.71
CA ALA A 233 -22.27 3.74 5.87
C ALA A 233 -22.67 3.81 4.39
N TYR A 234 -23.91 3.46 4.10
CA TYR A 234 -24.44 3.43 2.73
C TYR A 234 -24.51 4.84 2.11
N GLY A 235 -24.84 5.85 2.90
CA GLY A 235 -24.83 7.26 2.46
C GLY A 235 -23.41 7.77 2.15
N LEU A 236 -22.38 7.24 2.80
CA LEU A 236 -20.99 7.58 2.54
C LEU A 236 -20.40 6.80 1.37
N ASP A 237 -20.71 5.51 1.28
CA ASP A 237 -20.21 4.63 0.22
C ASP A 237 -21.17 3.46 -0.02
N SER A 238 -21.96 3.55 -1.08
CA SER A 238 -22.98 2.56 -1.43
C SER A 238 -22.41 1.19 -1.85
N ARG A 239 -21.10 1.07 -2.10
CA ARG A 239 -20.45 -0.18 -2.50
C ARG A 239 -20.48 -1.25 -1.41
N TYR A 240 -20.66 -0.86 -0.12
CA TYR A 240 -20.78 -1.82 0.98
C TYR A 240 -22.00 -2.76 0.88
N LYS A 241 -22.97 -2.48 0.00
CA LYS A 241 -24.04 -3.43 -0.32
C LYS A 241 -23.57 -4.60 -1.19
N ASP A 242 -22.45 -4.48 -1.88
CA ASP A 242 -21.88 -5.52 -2.74
C ASP A 242 -20.88 -6.37 -1.94
N ILE A 243 -21.32 -7.53 -1.49
CA ILE A 243 -20.51 -8.49 -0.73
C ILE A 243 -19.28 -8.95 -1.51
N ASN A 244 -19.37 -9.07 -2.84
CA ASN A 244 -18.21 -9.43 -3.66
C ASN A 244 -17.15 -8.34 -3.62
N TRP A 245 -17.57 -7.07 -3.64
CA TRP A 245 -16.65 -5.94 -3.49
C TRP A 245 -16.01 -5.92 -2.09
N VAL A 246 -16.81 -6.13 -1.03
CA VAL A 246 -16.31 -6.20 0.35
C VAL A 246 -15.29 -7.33 0.53
N THR A 247 -15.57 -8.51 -0.06
CA THR A 247 -14.71 -9.69 0.04
C THR A 247 -13.42 -9.52 -0.77
N ASN A 248 -13.52 -9.13 -2.04
CA ASN A 248 -12.41 -9.23 -2.99
C ASN A 248 -11.59 -7.94 -3.10
N ILE A 249 -12.22 -6.79 -2.89
CA ILE A 249 -11.57 -5.48 -3.02
C ILE A 249 -11.20 -4.92 -1.65
N ARG A 250 -12.18 -4.87 -0.71
CA ARG A 250 -11.91 -4.43 0.67
C ARG A 250 -11.18 -5.49 1.49
N ARG A 251 -11.29 -6.76 1.10
CA ARG A 251 -10.64 -7.90 1.73
C ARG A 251 -10.92 -7.99 3.23
N TRP A 252 -12.19 -7.78 3.59
CA TRP A 252 -12.61 -7.97 4.96
C TRP A 252 -12.42 -9.41 5.43
N PRO A 253 -12.18 -9.63 6.74
CA PRO A 253 -12.15 -10.97 7.31
C PRO A 253 -13.43 -11.75 7.05
N PRO A 254 -13.34 -13.09 6.84
CA PRO A 254 -14.51 -13.92 6.50
C PRO A 254 -15.68 -13.80 7.48
N SER A 255 -15.40 -13.74 8.79
CA SER A 255 -16.45 -13.60 9.81
C SER A 255 -17.19 -12.27 9.69
N MET A 256 -16.47 -11.18 9.40
CA MET A 256 -17.08 -9.86 9.22
C MET A 256 -17.88 -9.79 7.93
N VAL A 257 -17.39 -10.37 6.83
CA VAL A 257 -18.15 -10.52 5.56
C VAL A 257 -19.44 -11.28 5.80
N SER A 258 -19.38 -12.41 6.50
CA SER A 258 -20.57 -13.23 6.83
C SER A 258 -21.57 -12.45 7.68
N ALA A 259 -21.09 -11.65 8.64
CA ALA A 259 -21.96 -10.82 9.48
C ALA A 259 -22.69 -9.74 8.67
N LEU A 260 -21.99 -9.06 7.76
CA LEU A 260 -22.60 -8.06 6.88
C LEU A 260 -23.59 -8.69 5.90
N ASP A 261 -23.27 -9.84 5.31
CA ASP A 261 -24.16 -10.58 4.40
C ASP A 261 -25.48 -10.98 5.09
N LYS A 262 -25.43 -11.41 6.36
CA LYS A 262 -26.63 -11.71 7.16
C LYS A 262 -27.52 -10.48 7.33
N PHE A 263 -26.93 -9.31 7.60
CA PHE A 263 -27.68 -8.07 7.70
C PHE A 263 -28.34 -7.70 6.35
N LEU A 264 -27.57 -7.76 5.25
CA LEU A 264 -28.06 -7.34 3.92
C LEU A 264 -29.17 -8.22 3.37
N LYS A 265 -29.20 -9.51 3.72
CA LYS A 265 -30.27 -10.45 3.28
C LYS A 265 -31.63 -10.20 3.92
N LEU A 266 -31.70 -9.39 4.95
CA LEU A 266 -32.94 -9.08 5.70
C LEU A 266 -33.43 -7.65 5.45
N GLN A 267 -32.73 -6.89 4.62
CA GLN A 267 -33.12 -5.55 4.13
C GLN A 267 -33.87 -5.68 2.80
#